data_8129d69f01bdd37244692587ad6e24d4
#
_entry.id   8129d69f01bdd37244692587ad6e24d4
#
_cell.length_a   1.000
_cell.length_b   1.000
_cell.length_c   1.000
_cell.angle_alpha   90.00
_cell.angle_beta   90.00
_cell.angle_gamma   90.00
#
_symmetry.space_group_name_H-M   'P 1'
#
loop_
_entity.id
_entity.type
_entity.pdbx_description
1 polymer ?
#
loop_
_entity_poly.entity_id
_entity_poly.type
_entity_poly.pdbx_seq_one_letter_code
_entity_poly.pdbx_strand_id
1 'polypeptide(L)'
;MADIYELKEENLKYGMYLFIDLFWDKIKKDRNVQKSIYLDEVWKLIGDASNKEVASFVYKIFKTIRKYGGSAVSITQDISDLFNLDDGAFGKSILNNSNFKLFFNLEEENILVLDKYTNITLKEKIEIKNLKIGEALMWAGENHFLFKADCSEYEKNLIEK
;
A
#
# COMPACT_ATOMS: atom_id res chain seq x y z
N MET A 1 -3.41 -3.87 17.33
CA MET A 1 -3.52 -4.77 16.19
C MET A 1 -4.91 -5.37 16.24
N ALA A 2 -5.66 -5.35 15.17
CA ALA A 2 -6.99 -5.96 15.11
C ALA A 2 -6.90 -7.11 14.12
N ASP A 3 -7.29 -8.29 14.57
CA ASP A 3 -7.36 -9.49 13.73
C ASP A 3 -8.82 -9.72 13.34
N ILE A 4 -9.07 -9.81 12.05
CA ILE A 4 -10.41 -10.03 11.48
C ILE A 4 -10.52 -11.40 10.81
N TYR A 5 -9.46 -12.23 10.87
CA TYR A 5 -9.44 -13.53 10.21
C TYR A 5 -10.42 -14.56 10.83
N GLU A 6 -10.90 -14.32 12.05
CA GLU A 6 -11.93 -15.15 12.67
C GLU A 6 -13.34 -14.89 12.13
N LEU A 7 -13.53 -13.82 11.35
CA LEU A 7 -14.81 -13.54 10.72
C LEU A 7 -15.05 -14.49 9.54
N LYS A 8 -16.28 -14.95 9.41
CA LYS A 8 -16.71 -15.69 8.21
C LYS A 8 -16.50 -14.79 6.99
N GLU A 9 -16.12 -15.39 5.86
CA GLU A 9 -15.79 -14.69 4.61
C GLU A 9 -16.91 -13.71 4.17
N GLU A 10 -18.15 -14.10 4.32
CA GLU A 10 -19.33 -13.26 4.04
C GLU A 10 -19.42 -11.98 4.90
N ASN A 11 -18.84 -12.00 6.11
CA ASN A 11 -18.84 -10.88 7.07
C ASN A 11 -17.53 -10.10 7.06
N LEU A 12 -16.50 -10.61 6.41
CA LEU A 12 -15.15 -10.03 6.41
C LEU A 12 -15.18 -8.58 5.91
N LYS A 13 -15.88 -8.32 4.80
CA LYS A 13 -16.01 -6.98 4.23
C LYS A 13 -16.63 -5.96 5.18
N TYR A 14 -17.65 -6.36 5.93
CA TYR A 14 -18.31 -5.48 6.91
C TYR A 14 -17.39 -5.21 8.11
N GLY A 15 -16.69 -6.25 8.58
CA GLY A 15 -15.68 -6.11 9.62
C GLY A 15 -14.57 -5.16 9.21
N MET A 16 -14.03 -5.34 8.02
CA MET A 16 -12.99 -4.45 7.45
C MET A 16 -13.47 -3.00 7.36
N TYR A 17 -14.68 -2.78 6.84
CA TYR A 17 -15.26 -1.43 6.73
C TYR A 17 -15.40 -0.77 8.11
N LEU A 18 -15.97 -1.48 9.08
CA LEU A 18 -16.16 -0.97 10.45
C LEU A 18 -14.80 -0.63 11.09
N PHE A 19 -13.79 -1.48 10.92
CA PHE A 19 -12.44 -1.21 11.44
C PHE A 19 -11.83 0.04 10.83
N ILE A 20 -11.88 0.17 9.51
CA ILE A 20 -11.31 1.32 8.82
C ILE A 20 -12.05 2.60 9.23
N ASP A 21 -13.38 2.56 9.39
CA ASP A 21 -14.18 3.69 9.83
C ASP A 21 -13.83 4.11 11.27
N LEU A 22 -13.70 3.15 12.18
CA LEU A 22 -13.26 3.42 13.56
C LEU A 22 -11.86 4.04 13.61
N PHE A 23 -10.91 3.54 12.80
CA PHE A 23 -9.58 4.12 12.71
C PHE A 23 -9.61 5.52 12.09
N TRP A 24 -10.45 5.72 11.08
CA TRP A 24 -10.63 7.01 10.46
C TRP A 24 -11.15 8.06 11.43
N ASP A 25 -12.10 7.68 12.27
CA ASP A 25 -12.60 8.57 13.32
C ASP A 25 -11.53 8.94 14.35
N LYS A 26 -10.68 7.98 14.74
CA LYS A 26 -9.54 8.27 15.60
C LYS A 26 -8.53 9.22 14.93
N ILE A 27 -8.28 9.05 13.63
CA ILE A 27 -7.38 9.92 12.87
C ILE A 27 -7.90 11.36 12.84
N LYS A 28 -9.20 11.55 12.69
CA LYS A 28 -9.82 12.89 12.63
C LYS A 28 -9.83 13.67 13.96
N LYS A 29 -9.84 12.95 15.09
CA LYS A 29 -10.05 13.55 16.42
C LYS A 29 -8.97 14.55 16.84
N ASP A 30 -7.71 14.27 16.58
CA ASP A 30 -6.61 15.14 17.00
C ASP A 30 -5.62 15.36 15.85
N ARG A 31 -5.60 16.56 15.33
CA ARG A 31 -4.73 16.93 14.20
C ARG A 31 -3.27 17.22 14.58
N ASN A 32 -3.02 17.40 15.86
CA ASN A 32 -1.68 17.75 16.36
C ASN A 32 -0.81 16.50 16.63
N VAL A 33 -1.44 15.34 16.71
CA VAL A 33 -0.74 14.05 16.88
C VAL A 33 -0.48 13.44 15.50
N GLN A 34 0.80 13.12 15.23
CA GLN A 34 1.16 12.35 14.04
C GLN A 34 0.64 10.92 14.16
N LYS A 35 0.02 10.43 13.10
CA LYS A 35 -0.60 9.11 13.03
C LYS A 35 -0.29 8.46 11.70
N SER A 36 -0.13 7.15 11.71
CA SER A 36 0.03 6.37 10.49
C SER A 36 -0.95 5.22 10.48
N ILE A 37 -1.57 4.97 9.34
CA ILE A 37 -2.35 3.78 9.06
C ILE A 37 -1.58 2.91 8.06
N TYR A 38 -1.39 1.65 8.39
CA TYR A 38 -0.78 0.65 7.54
C TYR A 38 -1.87 -0.32 7.08
N LEU A 39 -2.07 -0.40 5.78
CA LEU A 39 -3.03 -1.29 5.15
C LEU A 39 -2.24 -2.37 4.42
N ASP A 40 -2.02 -3.47 5.13
CA ASP A 40 -1.39 -4.66 4.56
C ASP A 40 -2.41 -5.43 3.72
N GLU A 41 -1.95 -5.98 2.60
CA GLU A 41 -2.81 -6.66 1.63
C GLU A 41 -4.02 -5.79 1.22
N VAL A 42 -3.74 -4.52 0.91
CA VAL A 42 -4.77 -3.50 0.60
C VAL A 42 -5.70 -3.93 -0.54
N TRP A 43 -5.23 -4.79 -1.44
CA TRP A 43 -6.02 -5.34 -2.53
C TRP A 43 -7.26 -6.11 -2.05
N LYS A 44 -7.20 -6.78 -0.89
CA LYS A 44 -8.36 -7.45 -0.28
C LYS A 44 -9.50 -6.48 0.03
N LEU A 45 -9.17 -5.21 0.20
CA LEU A 45 -10.15 -4.15 0.45
C LEU A 45 -10.69 -3.54 -0.85
N ILE A 46 -9.88 -3.51 -1.92
CA ILE A 46 -10.18 -2.77 -3.14
C ILE A 46 -10.26 -3.64 -4.40
N GLY A 47 -9.85 -4.91 -4.34
CA GLY A 47 -9.73 -5.79 -5.51
C GLY A 47 -11.05 -6.46 -5.96
N ASP A 48 -12.09 -6.45 -5.13
CA ASP A 48 -13.36 -7.10 -5.42
C ASP A 48 -14.46 -6.06 -5.73
N ALA A 49 -15.15 -6.25 -6.85
CA ALA A 49 -16.27 -5.42 -7.29
C ALA A 49 -17.39 -5.32 -6.23
N SER A 50 -17.56 -6.34 -5.38
CA SER A 50 -18.51 -6.33 -4.26
C SER A 50 -18.10 -5.38 -3.13
N ASN A 51 -16.87 -4.88 -3.13
CA ASN A 51 -16.29 -4.02 -2.09
C ASN A 51 -16.13 -2.56 -2.54
N LYS A 52 -16.92 -2.10 -3.50
CA LYS A 52 -16.78 -0.75 -4.08
C LYS A 52 -16.88 0.37 -3.04
N GLU A 53 -17.73 0.23 -2.04
CA GLU A 53 -17.84 1.20 -0.93
C GLU A 53 -16.56 1.23 -0.09
N VAL A 54 -16.00 0.06 0.23
CA VAL A 54 -14.75 -0.06 0.97
C VAL A 54 -13.60 0.55 0.17
N ALA A 55 -13.52 0.22 -1.12
CA ALA A 55 -12.52 0.79 -2.02
C ALA A 55 -12.61 2.33 -2.10
N SER A 56 -13.82 2.88 -2.23
CA SER A 56 -14.07 4.33 -2.22
C SER A 56 -13.63 4.97 -0.91
N PHE A 57 -13.82 4.28 0.21
CA PHE A 57 -13.43 4.77 1.52
C PHE A 57 -11.90 4.76 1.69
N VAL A 58 -11.23 3.68 1.28
CA VAL A 58 -9.75 3.61 1.26
C VAL A 58 -9.17 4.73 0.39
N TYR A 59 -9.73 4.94 -0.80
CA TYR A 59 -9.38 6.04 -1.68
C TYR A 59 -9.48 7.41 -0.98
N LYS A 60 -10.60 7.65 -0.28
CA LYS A 60 -10.82 8.89 0.48
C LYS A 60 -9.74 9.08 1.55
N ILE A 61 -9.33 8.03 2.25
CA ILE A 61 -8.24 8.07 3.23
C ILE A 61 -6.95 8.56 2.57
N PHE A 62 -6.48 7.91 1.51
CA PHE A 62 -5.24 8.29 0.82
C PHE A 62 -5.27 9.73 0.32
N LYS A 63 -6.40 10.21 -0.16
CA LYS A 63 -6.57 11.58 -0.65
C LYS A 63 -6.58 12.64 0.45
N THR A 64 -7.03 12.30 1.65
CA THR A 64 -7.37 13.32 2.66
C THR A 64 -6.62 13.23 3.98
N ILE A 65 -5.98 12.09 4.29
CA ILE A 65 -5.37 11.81 5.60
C ILE A 65 -4.35 12.87 6.04
N ARG A 66 -3.61 13.47 5.10
CA ARG A 66 -2.65 14.55 5.38
C ARG A 66 -3.29 15.77 6.04
N LYS A 67 -4.57 16.07 5.73
CA LYS A 67 -5.31 17.18 6.33
C LYS A 67 -5.56 16.98 7.82
N TYR A 68 -5.40 15.77 8.31
CA TYR A 68 -5.62 15.36 9.70
C TYR A 68 -4.32 15.01 10.42
N GLY A 69 -3.15 15.42 9.87
CA GLY A 69 -1.84 15.10 10.46
C GLY A 69 -1.47 13.63 10.38
N GLY A 70 -2.07 12.90 9.44
CA GLY A 70 -1.85 11.47 9.27
C GLY A 70 -1.11 11.09 7.98
N SER A 71 -0.58 9.87 7.95
CA SER A 71 -0.04 9.21 6.78
C SER A 71 -0.72 7.86 6.56
N ALA A 72 -0.82 7.44 5.30
CA ALA A 72 -1.32 6.12 4.92
C ALA A 72 -0.24 5.39 4.14
N VAL A 73 -0.04 4.12 4.48
CA VAL A 73 0.87 3.20 3.80
C VAL A 73 0.03 2.03 3.29
N SER A 74 0.09 1.77 2.00
CA SER A 74 -0.48 0.56 1.39
C SER A 74 0.65 -0.43 1.10
N ILE A 75 0.41 -1.67 1.41
CA ILE A 75 1.33 -2.77 1.16
C ILE A 75 0.57 -3.80 0.31
N THR A 76 1.21 -4.30 -0.74
CA THR A 76 0.67 -5.37 -1.57
C THR A 76 1.80 -6.21 -2.14
N GLN A 77 1.56 -7.48 -2.34
CA GLN A 77 2.49 -8.40 -3.00
C GLN A 77 2.26 -8.43 -4.51
N ASP A 78 1.03 -8.20 -4.96
CA ASP A 78 0.68 -8.16 -6.37
C ASP A 78 0.14 -6.79 -6.76
N ILE A 79 0.82 -6.17 -7.72
CA ILE A 79 0.44 -4.85 -8.24
C ILE A 79 -0.83 -4.94 -9.06
N SER A 80 -1.06 -6.03 -9.79
CA SER A 80 -2.23 -6.18 -10.66
C SER A 80 -3.53 -6.11 -9.88
N ASP A 81 -3.55 -6.60 -8.66
CA ASP A 81 -4.72 -6.57 -7.78
C ASP A 81 -5.19 -5.16 -7.42
N LEU A 82 -4.28 -4.19 -7.40
CA LEU A 82 -4.63 -2.78 -7.18
C LEU A 82 -5.45 -2.18 -8.33
N PHE A 83 -5.36 -2.78 -9.53
CA PHE A 83 -5.96 -2.24 -10.75
C PHE A 83 -7.17 -3.02 -11.24
N ASN A 84 -7.63 -4.04 -10.51
CA ASN A 84 -8.74 -4.89 -10.90
C ASN A 84 -10.11 -4.20 -10.83
N LEU A 85 -10.24 -3.10 -10.07
CA LEU A 85 -11.50 -2.40 -9.88
C LEU A 85 -11.55 -1.07 -10.65
N ASP A 86 -12.70 -0.75 -11.26
CA ASP A 86 -12.99 0.51 -11.99
C ASP A 86 -11.86 0.88 -12.98
N ASP A 87 -11.46 -0.04 -13.84
CA ASP A 87 -10.38 0.15 -14.82
C ASP A 87 -9.07 0.70 -14.22
N GLY A 88 -8.79 0.31 -12.99
CA GLY A 88 -7.60 0.72 -12.26
C GLY A 88 -7.68 2.09 -11.61
N ALA A 89 -8.85 2.72 -11.56
CA ALA A 89 -9.00 4.08 -11.00
C ALA A 89 -8.56 4.16 -9.54
N PHE A 90 -8.87 3.15 -8.73
CA PHE A 90 -8.46 3.12 -7.32
C PHE A 90 -6.94 2.93 -7.17
N GLY A 91 -6.34 2.00 -7.90
CA GLY A 91 -4.89 1.78 -7.90
C GLY A 91 -4.12 3.01 -8.38
N LYS A 92 -4.54 3.62 -9.48
CA LYS A 92 -3.99 4.90 -9.97
C LYS A 92 -4.04 5.98 -8.89
N SER A 93 -5.13 6.04 -8.16
CA SER A 93 -5.26 7.05 -7.13
C SER A 93 -4.34 6.82 -5.95
N ILE A 94 -4.19 5.58 -5.49
CA ILE A 94 -3.23 5.24 -4.44
C ILE A 94 -1.82 5.62 -4.89
N LEU A 95 -1.41 5.22 -6.10
CA LEU A 95 -0.11 5.57 -6.65
C LEU A 95 0.12 7.09 -6.75
N ASN A 96 -0.85 7.84 -7.25
CA ASN A 96 -0.72 9.28 -7.44
C ASN A 96 -0.74 10.07 -6.13
N ASN A 97 -1.40 9.57 -5.10
CA ASN A 97 -1.42 10.20 -3.78
C ASN A 97 -0.29 9.74 -2.85
N SER A 98 0.47 8.72 -3.24
CA SER A 98 1.65 8.24 -2.51
C SER A 98 2.89 8.97 -2.99
N ASN A 99 3.47 9.81 -2.13
CA ASN A 99 4.69 10.55 -2.44
C ASN A 99 5.94 9.67 -2.35
N PHE A 100 5.89 8.63 -1.51
CA PHE A 100 6.93 7.62 -1.39
C PHE A 100 6.40 6.30 -1.93
N LYS A 101 7.17 5.65 -2.79
CA LYS A 101 6.89 4.32 -3.32
C LYS A 101 8.14 3.46 -3.20
N LEU A 102 7.95 2.25 -2.71
CA LEU A 102 9.02 1.27 -2.55
C LEU A 102 8.68 0.06 -3.41
N PHE A 103 9.57 -0.23 -4.34
CA PHE A 103 9.46 -1.41 -5.20
C PHE A 103 10.56 -2.39 -4.80
N PHE A 104 10.17 -3.55 -4.33
CA PHE A 104 11.04 -4.69 -4.14
C PHE A 104 11.14 -5.48 -5.44
N ASN A 105 11.76 -6.67 -5.41
CA ASN A 105 11.79 -7.54 -6.58
C ASN A 105 10.38 -7.82 -7.09
N LEU A 106 10.15 -7.62 -8.38
CA LEU A 106 8.87 -7.87 -9.03
C LEU A 106 9.07 -8.79 -10.24
N GLU A 107 8.11 -9.66 -10.44
CA GLU A 107 8.00 -10.46 -11.66
C GLU A 107 7.64 -9.59 -12.86
N GLU A 108 7.98 -10.06 -14.05
CA GLU A 108 7.81 -9.31 -15.31
C GLU A 108 6.38 -8.85 -15.54
N GLU A 109 5.40 -9.68 -15.20
CA GLU A 109 3.98 -9.37 -15.32
C GLU A 109 3.60 -8.14 -14.49
N ASN A 110 4.03 -8.09 -13.24
CA ASN A 110 3.82 -6.94 -12.34
C ASN A 110 4.53 -5.67 -12.84
N ILE A 111 5.72 -5.81 -13.42
CA ILE A 111 6.45 -4.69 -14.04
C ILE A 111 5.68 -4.12 -15.24
N LEU A 112 5.07 -4.97 -16.07
CA LEU A 112 4.25 -4.53 -17.19
C LEU A 112 3.00 -3.78 -16.73
N VAL A 113 2.36 -4.25 -15.65
CA VAL A 113 1.22 -3.52 -15.04
C VAL A 113 1.68 -2.16 -14.51
N LEU A 114 2.80 -2.12 -13.79
CA LEU A 114 3.37 -0.88 -13.27
C LEU A 114 3.68 0.12 -14.40
N ASP A 115 4.27 -0.34 -15.49
CA ASP A 115 4.58 0.45 -16.69
C ASP A 115 3.35 1.12 -17.31
N LYS A 116 2.23 0.42 -17.31
CA LYS A 116 0.96 0.94 -17.85
C LYS A 116 0.43 2.15 -17.06
N TYR A 117 0.76 2.24 -15.78
CA TYR A 117 0.19 3.23 -14.87
C TYR A 117 1.21 4.23 -14.31
N THR A 118 2.49 4.07 -14.64
CA THR A 118 3.58 4.94 -14.19
C THR A 118 4.55 5.22 -15.33
N ASN A 119 5.44 6.19 -15.12
CA ASN A 119 6.50 6.53 -16.07
C ASN A 119 7.81 5.83 -15.68
N ILE A 120 7.75 4.52 -15.40
CA ILE A 120 8.95 3.75 -15.07
C ILE A 120 9.86 3.62 -16.28
N THR A 121 11.15 3.91 -16.10
CA THR A 121 12.15 3.82 -17.16
C THR A 121 12.58 2.38 -17.43
N LEU A 122 13.11 2.12 -18.63
CA LEU A 122 13.65 0.80 -18.97
C LEU A 122 14.74 0.35 -17.99
N LYS A 123 15.57 1.27 -17.54
CA LYS A 123 16.63 0.99 -16.56
C LYS A 123 16.02 0.51 -15.23
N GLU A 124 15.02 1.22 -14.72
CA GLU A 124 14.34 0.86 -13.47
C GLU A 124 13.61 -0.48 -13.54
N LYS A 125 13.02 -0.82 -14.69
CA LYS A 125 12.41 -2.15 -14.91
C LYS A 125 13.43 -3.27 -14.76
N ILE A 126 14.62 -3.08 -15.35
CA ILE A 126 15.73 -4.04 -15.25
C ILE A 126 16.24 -4.12 -13.80
N GLU A 127 16.35 -2.98 -13.12
CA GLU A 127 16.78 -2.91 -11.73
C GLU A 127 15.81 -3.65 -10.82
N ILE A 128 14.51 -3.35 -10.89
CA ILE A 128 13.45 -3.98 -10.06
C ILE A 128 13.45 -5.49 -10.23
N LYS A 129 13.59 -5.99 -11.46
CA LYS A 129 13.61 -7.43 -11.75
C LYS A 129 14.81 -8.15 -11.10
N ASN A 130 15.91 -7.44 -10.85
CA ASN A 130 17.16 -8.01 -10.34
C ASN A 130 17.45 -7.67 -8.87
N LEU A 131 16.52 -7.02 -8.15
CA LEU A 131 16.67 -6.68 -6.74
C LEU A 131 16.79 -7.95 -5.89
N LYS A 132 17.68 -7.90 -4.91
CA LYS A 132 17.87 -8.97 -3.92
C LYS A 132 17.12 -8.65 -2.63
N ILE A 133 17.06 -9.62 -1.73
CA ILE A 133 16.50 -9.41 -0.38
C ILE A 133 17.20 -8.22 0.30
N GLY A 134 16.40 -7.31 0.83
CA GLY A 134 16.85 -6.07 1.46
C GLY A 134 17.13 -4.93 0.49
N GLU A 135 17.10 -5.16 -0.83
CA GLU A 135 17.23 -4.11 -1.84
C GLU A 135 15.87 -3.61 -2.31
N ALA A 136 15.77 -2.33 -2.59
CA ALA A 136 14.56 -1.71 -3.14
C ALA A 136 14.89 -0.51 -4.03
N LEU A 137 14.01 -0.26 -5.01
CA LEU A 137 13.95 1.00 -5.71
C LEU A 137 12.94 1.89 -4.98
N MET A 138 13.38 3.06 -4.53
CA MET A 138 12.54 4.07 -3.89
C MET A 138 12.29 5.22 -4.83
N TRP A 139 11.03 5.60 -4.95
CA TRP A 139 10.62 6.87 -5.51
C TRP A 139 10.20 7.80 -4.37
N ALA A 140 10.85 8.96 -4.28
CA ALA A 140 10.54 10.02 -3.32
C ALA A 140 10.23 11.31 -4.10
N GLY A 141 8.96 11.50 -4.44
CA GLY A 141 8.55 12.50 -5.41
C GLY A 141 9.12 12.20 -6.79
N GLU A 142 9.98 13.12 -7.30
CA GLU A 142 10.66 12.96 -8.60
C GLU A 142 12.06 12.33 -8.48
N ASN A 143 12.51 12.06 -7.26
CA ASN A 143 13.82 11.44 -7.06
C ASN A 143 13.67 9.93 -6.94
N HIS A 144 14.43 9.21 -7.75
CA HIS A 144 14.43 7.74 -7.79
C HIS A 144 15.82 7.23 -7.45
N PHE A 145 15.94 6.31 -6.51
CA PHE A 145 17.22 5.75 -6.10
C PHE A 145 17.08 4.33 -5.56
N LEU A 146 18.10 3.54 -5.83
CA LEU A 146 18.26 2.21 -5.24
C LEU A 146 18.84 2.34 -3.84
N PHE A 147 18.38 1.53 -2.92
CA PHE A 147 18.98 1.39 -1.61
C PHE A 147 18.94 -0.06 -1.15
N LYS A 148 19.80 -0.34 -0.19
CA LYS A 148 19.84 -1.61 0.51
C LYS A 148 19.63 -1.35 2.00
N ALA A 149 18.68 -2.05 2.59
CA ALA A 149 18.46 -2.05 4.03
C ALA A 149 19.25 -3.21 4.65
N ASP A 150 20.14 -2.89 5.55
CA ASP A 150 20.83 -3.88 6.38
C ASP A 150 20.18 -3.93 7.77
N CYS A 151 19.77 -5.13 8.17
CA CYS A 151 19.18 -5.37 9.47
C CYS A 151 20.30 -5.45 10.51
N SER A 152 20.19 -4.70 11.60
CA SER A 152 21.10 -4.80 12.72
C SER A 152 20.98 -6.18 13.42
N GLU A 153 22.01 -6.61 14.14
CA GLU A 153 21.94 -7.87 14.92
C GLU A 153 20.81 -7.85 15.95
N TYR A 154 20.53 -6.68 16.53
CA TYR A 154 19.42 -6.51 17.46
C TYR A 154 18.06 -6.77 16.79
N GLU A 155 17.85 -6.21 15.60
CA GLU A 155 16.61 -6.40 14.84
C GLU A 155 16.47 -7.85 14.37
N LYS A 156 17.54 -8.50 13.91
CA LYS A 156 17.53 -9.93 13.56
C LYS A 156 17.05 -10.79 14.72
N ASN A 157 17.58 -10.55 15.92
CA ASN A 157 17.18 -11.28 17.12
C ASN A 157 15.72 -11.06 17.55
N LEU A 158 15.07 -9.98 17.08
CA LEU A 158 13.64 -9.73 17.31
C LEU A 158 12.76 -10.46 16.29
N ILE A 159 13.24 -10.65 15.06
CA ILE A 159 12.48 -11.22 13.95
C ILE A 159 12.58 -12.76 13.93
N GLU A 160 13.74 -13.31 14.33
CA GLU A 160 14.01 -14.76 14.32
C GLU A 160 13.45 -15.50 15.57
N LYS A 161 12.59 -14.88 16.35
CA LYS A 161 11.82 -15.51 17.43
C LYS A 161 10.46 -15.92 16.88
#